data_eb87b062899288bb1985ace4bb5aed43
#
_entry.id   eb87b062899288bb1985ace4bb5aed43
#
_cell.length_a   1.000
_cell.length_b   1.000
_cell.length_c   1.000
_cell.angle_alpha   90.00
_cell.angle_beta   90.00
_cell.angle_gamma   90.00
#
_symmetry.space_group_name_H-M   'P 1'
#
loop_
_entity.id
_entity.type
_entity.pdbx_description
1 polymer ?
#
loop_
_entity_poly.entity_id
_entity_poly.type
_entity_poly.pdbx_seq_one_letter_code
_entity_poly.pdbx_strand_id
1 'polypeptide(L)'
;MQRAIQLARQGEGWTNPNPMVGAVIVKDGQIIGEGYHEKCGMLHAERNAIASLTESADGATMYVTLEPCCHHGKTPPCTEAIIEQKIARVIIGSRDPNPKVAGKGVEILRAAGITVVEDYMRDECDKLNPIFFHYIKTKKPYVIMKYAMTLDGKIATKTGASKWITADEARREVQYMRHRYMGIMVGIGTVIADDPMLNTRVENLKSPVRIICDSKLRIPLDSQIVKSAKKQQTIIAYADITYAEEKLKILQDAGIETVCCLGDDKRIDLNKLMSFIGNKGIDSILLEGGGTLNDNALRAGIVNEVQAFIAPKIFGGASSKSPVEGIGVEVPRDAFKLRCLEVQQIGEDIKIRYKVCMKEEEQCLQGL
;
A
#
# COMPACT_ATOMS: atom_id res chain seq x y z
N MET A 1 -6.61 22.26 -8.97
CA MET A 1 -6.12 21.19 -8.06
C MET A 1 -7.03 19.96 -8.07
N GLN A 2 -8.35 20.05 -7.92
CA GLN A 2 -9.22 18.86 -7.97
C GLN A 2 -9.01 18.00 -9.22
N ARG A 3 -8.86 18.63 -10.39
CA ARG A 3 -8.57 17.91 -11.64
C ARG A 3 -7.20 17.20 -11.58
N ALA A 4 -6.19 17.83 -11.01
CA ALA A 4 -4.87 17.20 -10.81
C ALA A 4 -4.96 15.98 -9.88
N ILE A 5 -5.78 16.04 -8.81
CA ILE A 5 -6.05 14.91 -7.91
C ILE A 5 -6.74 13.76 -8.66
N GLN A 6 -7.72 14.05 -9.53
CA GLN A 6 -8.38 13.02 -10.35
C GLN A 6 -7.41 12.34 -11.31
N LEU A 7 -6.53 13.10 -11.95
CA LEU A 7 -5.48 12.58 -12.83
C LEU A 7 -4.49 11.70 -12.07
N ALA A 8 -4.02 12.14 -10.89
CA ALA A 8 -3.08 11.37 -10.06
C ALA A 8 -3.58 9.96 -9.76
N ARG A 9 -4.88 9.81 -9.48
CA ARG A 9 -5.51 8.50 -9.19
C ARG A 9 -5.44 7.49 -10.32
N GLN A 10 -5.27 7.94 -11.57
CA GLN A 10 -5.12 7.03 -12.72
C GLN A 10 -3.82 6.23 -12.69
N GLY A 11 -2.81 6.70 -11.93
CA GLY A 11 -1.55 6.01 -11.72
C GLY A 11 -1.59 4.91 -10.63
N GLU A 12 -2.76 4.70 -9.98
CA GLU A 12 -2.88 3.75 -8.88
C GLU A 12 -2.44 2.33 -9.27
N GLY A 13 -1.59 1.69 -8.44
CA GLY A 13 -1.04 0.36 -8.68
C GLY A 13 0.12 0.31 -9.68
N TRP A 14 0.33 1.35 -10.48
CA TRP A 14 1.38 1.41 -11.50
C TRP A 14 2.59 2.21 -11.09
N THR A 15 2.40 3.24 -10.27
CA THR A 15 3.48 4.17 -9.89
C THR A 15 4.41 3.65 -8.81
N ASN A 16 3.99 2.66 -8.01
CA ASN A 16 4.76 2.13 -6.89
C ASN A 16 6.22 1.75 -7.27
N PRO A 17 7.25 2.11 -6.48
CA PRO A 17 7.18 2.80 -5.19
C PRO A 17 7.15 4.34 -5.30
N ASN A 18 6.98 4.92 -6.49
CA ASN A 18 6.84 6.36 -6.70
C ASN A 18 5.44 6.84 -6.27
N PRO A 19 5.28 8.14 -5.93
CA PRO A 19 3.99 8.71 -5.60
C PRO A 19 3.07 8.82 -6.81
N MET A 20 1.77 8.79 -6.57
CA MET A 20 0.76 9.22 -7.53
C MET A 20 0.78 10.76 -7.59
N VAL A 21 1.07 11.32 -8.76
CA VAL A 21 1.12 12.76 -9.00
C VAL A 21 0.29 13.11 -10.22
N GLY A 22 -0.43 14.21 -10.14
CA GLY A 22 -1.14 14.82 -11.25
C GLY A 22 -0.77 16.29 -11.38
N ALA A 23 -0.71 16.79 -12.61
CA ALA A 23 -0.41 18.16 -12.93
C ALA A 23 -1.38 18.71 -13.98
N VAL A 24 -1.76 19.98 -13.82
CA VAL A 24 -2.65 20.72 -14.75
C VAL A 24 -2.07 22.10 -14.99
N ILE A 25 -1.96 22.51 -16.25
CA ILE A 25 -1.48 23.84 -16.67
C ILE A 25 -2.66 24.66 -17.15
N VAL A 26 -2.83 25.84 -16.57
CA VAL A 26 -3.95 26.76 -16.86
C VAL A 26 -3.42 28.10 -17.32
N LYS A 27 -3.96 28.60 -18.42
CA LYS A 27 -3.70 29.94 -18.96
C LYS A 27 -5.02 30.61 -19.30
N ASP A 28 -5.20 31.87 -18.93
CA ASP A 28 -6.40 32.66 -19.18
C ASP A 28 -7.72 31.95 -18.80
N GLY A 29 -7.69 31.17 -17.69
CA GLY A 29 -8.81 30.41 -17.18
C GLY A 29 -9.09 29.09 -17.92
N GLN A 30 -8.32 28.75 -18.96
CA GLN A 30 -8.44 27.53 -19.74
C GLN A 30 -7.35 26.52 -19.38
N ILE A 31 -7.69 25.23 -19.37
CA ILE A 31 -6.71 24.14 -19.22
C ILE A 31 -6.03 23.95 -20.57
N ILE A 32 -4.70 24.17 -20.62
CA ILE A 32 -3.88 24.05 -21.83
C ILE A 32 -2.98 22.80 -21.80
N GLY A 33 -2.84 22.13 -20.66
CA GLY A 33 -2.07 20.90 -20.53
C GLY A 33 -2.45 20.14 -19.28
N GLU A 34 -2.47 18.81 -19.38
CA GLU A 34 -2.79 17.89 -18.29
C GLU A 34 -1.86 16.67 -18.32
N GLY A 35 -1.49 16.15 -17.16
CA GLY A 35 -0.69 14.94 -17.08
C GLY A 35 -0.73 14.31 -15.69
N TYR A 36 -0.36 13.05 -15.63
CA TYR A 36 -0.15 12.34 -14.38
C TYR A 36 1.06 11.40 -14.51
N HIS A 37 1.60 10.96 -13.39
CA HIS A 37 2.64 9.92 -13.40
C HIS A 37 1.99 8.57 -13.68
N GLU A 38 2.18 8.07 -14.90
CA GLU A 38 1.46 6.88 -15.38
C GLU A 38 2.01 5.59 -14.76
N LYS A 39 3.34 5.48 -14.70
CA LYS A 39 4.01 4.26 -14.25
C LYS A 39 5.42 4.55 -13.75
N CYS A 40 5.87 3.77 -12.75
CA CYS A 40 7.23 3.86 -12.24
C CYS A 40 8.28 3.74 -13.37
N GLY A 41 9.17 4.73 -13.43
CA GLY A 41 10.23 4.82 -14.44
C GLY A 41 9.86 5.59 -15.71
N MET A 42 8.61 5.98 -15.89
CA MET A 42 8.14 6.86 -16.96
C MET A 42 8.19 8.34 -16.54
N LEU A 43 7.75 9.25 -17.41
CA LEU A 43 7.73 10.69 -17.16
C LEU A 43 6.88 11.04 -15.93
N HIS A 44 7.28 12.08 -15.23
CA HIS A 44 6.51 12.64 -14.13
C HIS A 44 5.31 13.45 -14.64
N ALA A 45 4.35 13.70 -13.76
CA ALA A 45 3.10 14.38 -14.09
C ALA A 45 3.31 15.74 -14.76
N GLU A 46 4.25 16.54 -14.26
CA GLU A 46 4.56 17.88 -14.78
C GLU A 46 5.07 17.80 -16.23
N ARG A 47 5.94 16.81 -16.51
CA ARG A 47 6.47 16.61 -17.87
C ARG A 47 5.40 16.09 -18.82
N ASN A 48 4.50 15.21 -18.36
CA ASN A 48 3.35 14.76 -19.14
C ASN A 48 2.37 15.93 -19.40
N ALA A 49 2.12 16.79 -18.41
CA ALA A 49 1.31 17.99 -18.60
C ALA A 49 1.94 18.97 -19.61
N ILE A 50 3.27 19.16 -19.56
CA ILE A 50 4.01 19.96 -20.54
C ILE A 50 3.95 19.32 -21.95
N ALA A 51 4.10 18.00 -22.04
CA ALA A 51 4.03 17.29 -23.32
C ALA A 51 2.64 17.35 -23.98
N SER A 52 1.58 17.59 -23.20
CA SER A 52 0.20 17.70 -23.68
C SER A 52 -0.25 19.14 -23.98
N LEU A 53 0.66 20.12 -23.91
CA LEU A 53 0.34 21.53 -24.16
C LEU A 53 -0.30 21.75 -25.54
N THR A 54 -1.39 22.48 -25.54
CA THR A 54 -2.11 22.90 -26.77
C THR A 54 -1.65 24.27 -27.27
N GLU A 55 -0.97 25.05 -26.42
CA GLU A 55 -0.38 26.35 -26.70
C GLU A 55 0.81 26.64 -25.77
N SER A 56 1.49 27.79 -25.95
CA SER A 56 2.61 28.19 -25.10
C SER A 56 2.20 28.36 -23.63
N ALA A 57 2.93 27.72 -22.70
CA ALA A 57 2.74 27.87 -21.26
C ALA A 57 3.37 29.13 -20.66
N ASP A 58 3.96 30.01 -21.48
CA ASP A 58 4.53 31.28 -21.01
C ASP A 58 3.47 32.10 -20.27
N GLY A 59 3.76 32.48 -19.03
CA GLY A 59 2.84 33.19 -18.13
C GLY A 59 1.75 32.33 -17.46
N ALA A 60 1.66 31.02 -17.76
CA ALA A 60 0.63 30.14 -17.23
C ALA A 60 0.81 29.81 -15.72
N THR A 61 -0.22 29.19 -15.15
CA THR A 61 -0.22 28.62 -13.78
C THR A 61 -0.25 27.09 -13.85
N MET A 62 0.70 26.41 -13.20
CA MET A 62 0.68 24.97 -13.00
C MET A 62 0.12 24.61 -11.62
N TYR A 63 -0.81 23.67 -11.56
CA TYR A 63 -1.28 23.02 -10.36
C TYR A 63 -0.70 21.61 -10.30
N VAL A 64 -0.01 21.26 -9.24
CA VAL A 64 0.61 19.95 -9.05
C VAL A 64 0.33 19.40 -7.66
N THR A 65 -0.03 18.12 -7.56
CA THR A 65 -0.46 17.50 -6.29
C THR A 65 0.65 17.25 -5.30
N LEU A 66 1.92 17.25 -5.74
CA LEU A 66 3.12 17.07 -4.91
C LEU A 66 4.22 18.02 -5.36
N GLU A 67 5.09 18.42 -4.46
CA GLU A 67 6.25 19.28 -4.73
C GLU A 67 7.07 18.75 -5.93
N PRO A 68 7.34 19.58 -6.96
CA PRO A 68 8.13 19.20 -8.13
C PRO A 68 9.56 18.77 -7.76
N CYS A 69 10.02 17.66 -8.32
CA CYS A 69 11.36 17.15 -8.06
C CYS A 69 12.45 18.08 -8.62
N CYS A 70 13.58 18.17 -7.87
CA CYS A 70 14.71 19.04 -8.18
C CYS A 70 16.05 18.29 -8.35
N HIS A 71 16.01 16.95 -8.42
CA HIS A 71 17.21 16.13 -8.56
C HIS A 71 17.14 15.30 -9.84
N HIS A 72 18.30 15.04 -10.44
CA HIS A 72 18.43 14.10 -11.54
C HIS A 72 18.23 12.66 -11.04
N GLY A 73 17.21 12.00 -11.56
CA GLY A 73 16.94 10.58 -11.34
C GLY A 73 17.04 9.82 -12.66
N LYS A 74 16.05 8.98 -12.95
CA LYS A 74 15.87 8.37 -14.29
C LYS A 74 15.40 9.38 -15.33
N THR A 75 14.79 10.48 -14.88
CA THR A 75 14.34 11.61 -15.71
C THR A 75 14.99 12.90 -15.19
N PRO A 76 15.18 13.92 -16.04
CA PRO A 76 15.63 15.24 -15.62
C PRO A 76 14.63 15.88 -14.63
N PRO A 77 15.08 16.82 -13.75
CA PRO A 77 14.22 17.48 -12.77
C PRO A 77 12.99 18.14 -13.39
N CYS A 78 11.85 18.08 -12.70
CA CYS A 78 10.63 18.75 -13.14
C CYS A 78 10.74 20.28 -12.99
N THR A 79 11.50 20.76 -11.99
CA THR A 79 11.76 22.20 -11.82
C THR A 79 12.42 22.83 -13.06
N GLU A 80 13.34 22.14 -13.72
CA GLU A 80 13.95 22.61 -14.97
C GLU A 80 12.92 22.77 -16.09
N ALA A 81 12.09 21.76 -16.31
CA ALA A 81 11.05 21.81 -17.34
C ALA A 81 10.03 22.94 -17.08
N ILE A 82 9.67 23.19 -15.82
CA ILE A 82 8.77 24.29 -15.44
C ILE A 82 9.38 25.66 -15.78
N ILE A 83 10.68 25.83 -15.47
CA ILE A 83 11.42 27.07 -15.77
C ILE A 83 11.57 27.28 -17.28
N GLU A 84 11.95 26.25 -18.04
CA GLU A 84 12.10 26.28 -19.48
C GLU A 84 10.79 26.69 -20.19
N GLN A 85 9.65 26.25 -19.68
CA GLN A 85 8.32 26.61 -20.22
C GLN A 85 7.84 28.00 -19.78
N LYS A 86 8.63 28.74 -18.99
CA LYS A 86 8.32 30.10 -18.49
C LYS A 86 6.96 30.16 -17.75
N ILE A 87 6.62 29.11 -17.01
CA ILE A 87 5.44 29.09 -16.16
C ILE A 87 5.58 30.13 -15.06
N ALA A 88 4.63 31.07 -14.96
CA ALA A 88 4.74 32.19 -14.04
C ALA A 88 4.38 31.81 -12.58
N ARG A 89 3.52 30.80 -12.39
CA ARG A 89 3.05 30.40 -11.06
C ARG A 89 2.94 28.89 -10.93
N VAL A 90 3.33 28.35 -9.77
CA VAL A 90 3.16 26.94 -9.40
C VAL A 90 2.38 26.84 -8.08
N ILE A 91 1.28 26.09 -8.11
CA ILE A 91 0.41 25.81 -6.96
C ILE A 91 0.64 24.37 -6.56
N ILE A 92 1.21 24.14 -5.39
CA ILE A 92 1.62 22.83 -4.86
C ILE A 92 0.61 22.36 -3.82
N GLY A 93 0.19 21.10 -3.92
CA GLY A 93 -0.67 20.44 -2.95
C GLY A 93 0.12 19.99 -1.72
N SER A 94 0.74 18.83 -1.79
CA SER A 94 1.55 18.24 -0.72
C SER A 94 3.02 18.65 -0.83
N ARG A 95 3.69 18.72 0.32
CA ARG A 95 5.16 18.80 0.38
C ARG A 95 5.76 17.41 0.23
N ASP A 96 6.89 17.30 -0.46
CA ASP A 96 7.59 16.02 -0.56
C ASP A 96 8.38 15.74 0.73
N PRO A 97 8.12 14.63 1.45
CA PRO A 97 8.87 14.28 2.66
C PRO A 97 10.27 13.75 2.38
N ASN A 98 10.64 13.55 1.12
CA ASN A 98 11.95 13.04 0.72
C ASN A 98 13.04 14.09 1.01
N PRO A 99 14.04 13.82 1.86
CA PRO A 99 15.11 14.78 2.20
C PRO A 99 15.90 15.29 0.98
N LYS A 100 15.82 14.60 -0.15
CA LYS A 100 16.45 15.02 -1.41
C LYS A 100 15.66 16.14 -2.11
N VAL A 101 14.36 16.26 -1.83
CA VAL A 101 13.43 17.21 -2.45
C VAL A 101 13.01 18.27 -1.45
N ALA A 102 12.43 17.89 -0.34
CA ALA A 102 11.87 18.66 0.77
C ALA A 102 12.20 20.17 0.80
N GLY A 103 11.39 21.00 0.14
CA GLY A 103 11.54 22.45 0.04
C GLY A 103 12.53 22.95 -1.03
N LYS A 104 13.44 22.11 -1.52
CA LYS A 104 14.46 22.52 -2.51
C LYS A 104 13.84 22.82 -3.88
N GLY A 105 12.83 22.08 -4.28
CA GLY A 105 12.09 22.36 -5.51
C GLY A 105 11.44 23.73 -5.48
N VAL A 106 10.83 24.07 -4.35
CA VAL A 106 10.24 25.40 -4.10
C VAL A 106 11.28 26.52 -4.15
N GLU A 107 12.43 26.33 -3.48
CA GLU A 107 13.53 27.30 -3.48
C GLU A 107 14.07 27.58 -4.90
N ILE A 108 14.28 26.54 -5.71
CA ILE A 108 14.74 26.66 -7.10
C ILE A 108 13.73 27.43 -7.95
N LEU A 109 12.46 27.12 -7.84
CA LEU A 109 11.41 27.80 -8.60
C LEU A 109 11.29 29.28 -8.22
N ARG A 110 11.34 29.60 -6.91
CA ARG A 110 11.33 30.98 -6.42
C ARG A 110 12.57 31.76 -6.87
N ALA A 111 13.76 31.16 -6.83
CA ALA A 111 15.01 31.76 -7.31
C ALA A 111 14.96 32.07 -8.82
N ALA A 112 14.19 31.28 -9.60
CA ALA A 112 13.95 31.55 -11.02
C ALA A 112 12.83 32.59 -11.28
N GLY A 113 12.30 33.26 -10.24
CA GLY A 113 11.26 34.28 -10.37
C GLY A 113 9.83 33.75 -10.45
N ILE A 114 9.60 32.46 -10.24
CA ILE A 114 8.28 31.82 -10.29
C ILE A 114 7.55 32.04 -8.96
N THR A 115 6.31 32.48 -9.01
CA THR A 115 5.45 32.57 -7.81
C THR A 115 5.04 31.17 -7.36
N VAL A 116 5.39 30.75 -6.14
CA VAL A 116 5.04 29.42 -5.59
C VAL A 116 4.11 29.56 -4.41
N VAL A 117 2.94 28.90 -4.51
CA VAL A 117 1.94 28.73 -3.43
C VAL A 117 1.99 27.27 -2.97
N GLU A 118 2.23 27.06 -1.68
CA GLU A 118 2.32 25.72 -1.07
C GLU A 118 1.06 25.38 -0.27
N ASP A 119 0.91 24.10 0.05
CA ASP A 119 -0.13 23.56 0.93
C ASP A 119 -1.59 23.80 0.44
N TYR A 120 -1.78 23.99 -0.88
CA TYR A 120 -3.11 24.22 -1.45
C TYR A 120 -3.89 22.90 -1.58
N MET A 121 -4.99 22.76 -0.85
CA MET A 121 -5.74 21.49 -0.70
C MET A 121 -4.84 20.36 -0.19
N ARG A 122 -4.00 20.66 0.79
CA ARG A 122 -2.98 19.74 1.29
C ARG A 122 -3.57 18.42 1.78
N ASP A 123 -4.62 18.47 2.59
CA ASP A 123 -5.22 17.27 3.19
C ASP A 123 -5.73 16.29 2.12
N GLU A 124 -6.29 16.81 1.01
CA GLU A 124 -6.76 16.00 -0.09
C GLU A 124 -5.59 15.42 -0.91
N CYS A 125 -4.54 16.20 -1.08
CA CYS A 125 -3.33 15.75 -1.77
C CYS A 125 -2.54 14.72 -0.94
N ASP A 126 -2.42 14.92 0.39
CA ASP A 126 -1.76 13.96 1.28
C ASP A 126 -2.47 12.60 1.28
N LYS A 127 -3.81 12.57 1.16
CA LYS A 127 -4.60 11.33 1.05
C LYS A 127 -4.31 10.51 -0.21
N LEU A 128 -3.67 11.08 -1.23
CA LEU A 128 -3.26 10.32 -2.42
C LEU A 128 -2.10 9.37 -2.10
N ASN A 129 -1.16 9.77 -1.23
CA ASN A 129 0.16 9.15 -1.13
C ASN A 129 0.55 8.66 0.28
N PRO A 130 -0.35 8.08 1.12
CA PRO A 130 0.02 7.61 2.46
C PRO A 130 1.10 6.52 2.44
N ILE A 131 1.09 5.66 1.41
CA ILE A 131 2.09 4.60 1.19
C ILE A 131 3.46 5.22 0.96
N PHE A 132 3.57 6.12 -0.03
CA PHE A 132 4.81 6.80 -0.36
C PHE A 132 5.37 7.58 0.85
N PHE A 133 4.53 8.34 1.55
CA PHE A 133 4.95 9.12 2.71
C PHE A 133 5.47 8.25 3.85
N HIS A 134 4.84 7.11 4.09
CA HIS A 134 5.33 6.15 5.07
C HIS A 134 6.67 5.54 4.63
N TYR A 135 6.71 5.00 3.40
CA TYR A 135 7.87 4.28 2.90
C TYR A 135 9.11 5.17 2.79
N ILE A 136 8.96 6.42 2.31
CA ILE A 136 10.11 7.32 2.15
C ILE A 136 10.73 7.70 3.51
N LYS A 137 9.91 7.80 4.56
CA LYS A 137 10.35 8.14 5.92
C LYS A 137 10.94 6.94 6.67
N THR A 138 10.31 5.76 6.55
CA THR A 138 10.62 4.60 7.40
C THR A 138 11.47 3.55 6.71
N LYS A 139 11.48 3.52 5.38
CA LYS A 139 12.02 2.44 4.54
C LYS A 139 11.38 1.08 4.81
N LYS A 140 10.22 1.06 5.45
CA LYS A 140 9.40 -0.13 5.68
C LYS A 140 8.11 -0.04 4.86
N PRO A 141 7.54 -1.17 4.42
CA PRO A 141 6.28 -1.17 3.68
C PRO A 141 5.12 -0.67 4.54
N TYR A 142 4.17 0.02 3.92
CA TYR A 142 2.87 0.35 4.51
C TYR A 142 1.99 -0.90 4.50
N VAL A 143 1.57 -1.36 5.67
CA VAL A 143 0.82 -2.62 5.81
C VAL A 143 -0.67 -2.33 5.99
N ILE A 144 -1.47 -2.88 5.07
CA ILE A 144 -2.92 -2.84 5.10
C ILE A 144 -3.42 -4.23 5.51
N MET A 145 -3.97 -4.36 6.71
CA MET A 145 -4.63 -5.57 7.16
C MET A 145 -6.05 -5.62 6.61
N LYS A 146 -6.32 -6.59 5.74
CA LYS A 146 -7.64 -6.77 5.12
C LYS A 146 -8.26 -8.09 5.56
N TYR A 147 -9.52 -8.04 5.95
CA TYR A 147 -10.32 -9.24 6.18
C TYR A 147 -11.77 -9.07 5.72
N ALA A 148 -12.42 -10.19 5.45
CA ALA A 148 -13.85 -10.25 5.20
C ALA A 148 -14.50 -11.07 6.33
N MET A 149 -15.58 -10.57 6.92
CA MET A 149 -16.26 -11.21 8.03
C MET A 149 -17.77 -11.06 7.91
N THR A 150 -18.48 -11.91 8.64
CA THR A 150 -19.92 -11.76 8.88
C THR A 150 -20.19 -10.62 9.85
N LEU A 151 -21.46 -10.19 9.97
CA LEU A 151 -21.87 -9.13 10.90
C LEU A 151 -21.53 -9.47 12.37
N ASP A 152 -21.57 -10.77 12.72
CA ASP A 152 -21.16 -11.27 14.04
C ASP A 152 -19.66 -11.60 14.16
N GLY A 153 -18.82 -11.07 13.24
CA GLY A 153 -17.35 -11.10 13.34
C GLY A 153 -16.72 -12.46 13.03
N LYS A 154 -17.28 -13.29 12.15
CA LYS A 154 -16.75 -14.60 11.81
C LYS A 154 -16.13 -14.61 10.41
N ILE A 155 -14.95 -15.24 10.27
CA ILE A 155 -14.26 -15.45 8.99
C ILE A 155 -14.39 -16.87 8.45
N ALA A 156 -15.01 -17.75 9.20
CA ALA A 156 -15.36 -19.11 8.79
C ALA A 156 -16.50 -19.66 9.65
N THR A 157 -17.21 -20.66 9.14
CA THR A 157 -18.23 -21.42 9.89
C THR A 157 -17.57 -22.31 10.96
N LYS A 158 -18.34 -22.96 11.80
CA LYS A 158 -17.86 -23.93 12.81
C LYS A 158 -17.09 -25.12 12.21
N THR A 159 -17.28 -25.41 10.93
CA THR A 159 -16.57 -26.48 10.20
C THR A 159 -15.35 -25.97 9.45
N GLY A 160 -15.07 -24.66 9.50
CA GLY A 160 -13.95 -24.03 8.79
C GLY A 160 -14.26 -23.57 7.36
N ALA A 161 -15.49 -23.75 6.87
CA ALA A 161 -15.88 -23.27 5.54
C ALA A 161 -15.91 -21.71 5.52
N SER A 162 -15.19 -21.10 4.56
CA SER A 162 -15.01 -19.65 4.44
C SER A 162 -15.49 -19.06 3.10
N LYS A 163 -15.89 -19.87 2.14
CA LYS A 163 -16.27 -19.45 0.78
C LYS A 163 -17.78 -19.55 0.58
N TRP A 164 -18.52 -18.45 0.28
CA TRP A 164 -18.07 -17.06 0.20
C TRP A 164 -18.77 -16.26 1.29
N ILE A 165 -18.01 -15.44 2.02
CA ILE A 165 -18.57 -14.57 3.07
C ILE A 165 -19.20 -13.34 2.40
N THR A 166 -18.40 -12.58 1.65
CA THR A 166 -18.81 -11.35 0.95
C THR A 166 -19.28 -11.61 -0.47
N ALA A 167 -20.04 -10.68 -1.04
CA ALA A 167 -20.56 -10.71 -2.39
C ALA A 167 -19.50 -10.48 -3.48
N ASP A 168 -19.90 -10.56 -4.75
CA ASP A 168 -19.00 -10.49 -5.91
C ASP A 168 -18.34 -9.11 -6.04
N GLU A 169 -19.07 -8.05 -5.75
CA GLU A 169 -18.57 -6.67 -5.81
C GLU A 169 -17.40 -6.46 -4.83
N ALA A 170 -17.55 -6.90 -3.58
CA ALA A 170 -16.49 -6.81 -2.59
C ALA A 170 -15.28 -7.70 -2.98
N ARG A 171 -15.53 -8.90 -3.52
CA ARG A 171 -14.44 -9.77 -4.02
C ARG A 171 -13.72 -9.17 -5.22
N ARG A 172 -14.44 -8.44 -6.11
CA ARG A 172 -13.82 -7.69 -7.22
C ARG A 172 -12.93 -6.57 -6.71
N GLU A 173 -13.39 -5.80 -5.72
CA GLU A 173 -12.58 -4.76 -5.06
C GLU A 173 -11.26 -5.34 -4.52
N VAL A 174 -11.29 -6.52 -3.90
CA VAL A 174 -10.07 -7.22 -3.42
C VAL A 174 -9.09 -7.54 -4.56
N GLN A 175 -9.58 -7.83 -5.78
CA GLN A 175 -8.69 -8.06 -6.92
C GLN A 175 -7.95 -6.76 -7.33
N TYR A 176 -8.63 -5.60 -7.27
CA TYR A 176 -7.99 -4.30 -7.48
C TYR A 176 -7.02 -3.96 -6.35
N MET A 177 -7.33 -4.29 -5.10
CA MET A 177 -6.38 -4.14 -3.98
C MET A 177 -5.09 -4.96 -4.22
N ARG A 178 -5.19 -6.18 -4.76
CA ARG A 178 -4.02 -7.00 -5.12
C ARG A 178 -3.18 -6.41 -6.24
N HIS A 179 -3.74 -5.55 -7.07
CA HIS A 179 -3.00 -4.77 -8.04
C HIS A 179 -2.35 -3.53 -7.42
N ARG A 180 -3.10 -2.85 -6.54
CA ARG A 180 -2.70 -1.59 -5.91
C ARG A 180 -1.47 -1.74 -5.03
N TYR A 181 -1.37 -2.82 -4.26
CA TYR A 181 -0.27 -3.04 -3.32
C TYR A 181 0.81 -3.95 -3.90
N MET A 182 2.10 -3.62 -3.61
CA MET A 182 3.22 -4.35 -4.21
C MET A 182 3.38 -5.77 -3.67
N GLY A 183 3.01 -6.02 -2.41
CA GLY A 183 3.07 -7.34 -1.78
C GLY A 183 1.73 -7.82 -1.26
N ILE A 184 1.55 -9.15 -1.21
CA ILE A 184 0.46 -9.82 -0.50
C ILE A 184 1.05 -10.78 0.53
N MET A 185 0.66 -10.65 1.80
CA MET A 185 1.20 -11.45 2.88
C MET A 185 0.13 -12.33 3.52
N VAL A 186 0.45 -13.63 3.67
CA VAL A 186 -0.42 -14.62 4.33
C VAL A 186 0.40 -15.51 5.26
N GLY A 187 -0.26 -16.12 6.23
CA GLY A 187 0.33 -17.19 7.04
C GLY A 187 0.24 -18.54 6.33
N ILE A 188 1.13 -19.45 6.68
CA ILE A 188 1.16 -20.82 6.12
C ILE A 188 -0.17 -21.57 6.31
N GLY A 189 -0.90 -21.31 7.39
CA GLY A 189 -2.21 -21.91 7.61
C GLY A 189 -3.21 -21.64 6.47
N THR A 190 -3.21 -20.44 5.90
CA THR A 190 -4.02 -20.07 4.74
C THR A 190 -3.60 -20.86 3.49
N VAL A 191 -2.29 -21.04 3.28
CA VAL A 191 -1.80 -21.81 2.13
C VAL A 191 -2.21 -23.27 2.23
N ILE A 192 -2.08 -23.89 3.41
CA ILE A 192 -2.45 -25.30 3.64
C ILE A 192 -3.96 -25.50 3.50
N ALA A 193 -4.77 -24.55 3.99
CA ALA A 193 -6.23 -24.69 3.99
C ALA A 193 -6.86 -24.45 2.61
N ASP A 194 -6.37 -23.46 1.87
CA ASP A 194 -7.06 -22.94 0.67
C ASP A 194 -6.30 -23.14 -0.63
N ASP A 195 -5.02 -23.53 -0.60
CA ASP A 195 -4.08 -23.61 -1.73
C ASP A 195 -4.25 -22.43 -2.71
N PRO A 196 -4.11 -21.17 -2.26
CA PRO A 196 -4.48 -20.00 -3.03
C PRO A 196 -3.37 -19.60 -4.00
N MET A 197 -3.72 -19.03 -5.15
CA MET A 197 -2.75 -18.41 -6.08
C MET A 197 -2.24 -17.06 -5.61
N LEU A 198 -2.97 -16.31 -4.80
CA LEU A 198 -2.62 -14.97 -4.31
C LEU A 198 -2.26 -13.97 -5.44
N ASN A 199 -2.91 -14.07 -6.56
CA ASN A 199 -2.77 -13.18 -7.71
C ASN A 199 -4.00 -12.29 -7.88
N THR A 200 -3.91 -11.25 -8.70
CA THR A 200 -5.09 -10.62 -9.27
C THR A 200 -5.62 -11.47 -10.42
N ARG A 201 -6.94 -11.52 -10.56
CA ARG A 201 -7.64 -12.25 -11.64
C ARG A 201 -8.23 -11.30 -12.69
N VAL A 202 -7.94 -10.01 -12.55
CA VAL A 202 -8.34 -8.99 -13.51
C VAL A 202 -7.27 -8.92 -14.59
N GLU A 203 -7.68 -9.03 -15.83
CA GLU A 203 -6.77 -8.96 -16.98
C GLU A 203 -6.03 -7.63 -17.03
N ASN A 204 -4.80 -7.66 -17.52
CA ASN A 204 -3.91 -6.51 -17.68
C ASN A 204 -3.51 -5.81 -16.36
N LEU A 205 -3.87 -6.35 -15.20
CA LEU A 205 -3.42 -5.84 -13.92
C LEU A 205 -2.22 -6.64 -13.38
N LYS A 206 -1.33 -5.93 -12.69
CA LYS A 206 -0.11 -6.49 -12.09
C LYS A 206 -0.46 -7.27 -10.82
N SER A 207 0.00 -8.51 -10.71
CA SER A 207 -0.08 -9.30 -9.48
C SER A 207 0.99 -8.89 -8.46
N PRO A 208 0.69 -8.94 -7.15
CA PRO A 208 1.63 -8.60 -6.09
C PRO A 208 2.72 -9.68 -5.91
N VAL A 209 3.82 -9.32 -5.26
CA VAL A 209 4.81 -10.26 -4.73
C VAL A 209 4.15 -11.05 -3.59
N ARG A 210 4.22 -12.37 -3.63
CA ARG A 210 3.68 -13.24 -2.57
C ARG A 210 4.66 -13.34 -1.41
N ILE A 211 4.19 -13.14 -0.18
CA ILE A 211 4.97 -13.20 1.04
C ILE A 211 4.28 -14.20 1.97
N ILE A 212 4.95 -15.33 2.22
CA ILE A 212 4.40 -16.41 3.02
C ILE A 212 5.14 -16.47 4.35
N CYS A 213 4.41 -16.29 5.46
CA CYS A 213 4.94 -16.46 6.81
C CYS A 213 4.82 -17.92 7.21
N ASP A 214 5.94 -18.66 7.17
CA ASP A 214 6.02 -20.10 7.45
C ASP A 214 7.20 -20.43 8.37
N SER A 215 7.05 -20.21 9.66
CA SER A 215 8.13 -20.36 10.65
C SER A 215 8.89 -21.69 10.59
N LYS A 216 8.25 -22.76 10.13
CA LYS A 216 8.81 -24.14 10.12
C LYS A 216 8.86 -24.77 8.73
N LEU A 217 8.74 -23.98 7.65
CA LEU A 217 8.72 -24.46 6.26
C LEU A 217 7.73 -25.61 6.02
N ARG A 218 6.48 -25.46 6.49
CA ARG A 218 5.41 -26.47 6.33
C ARG A 218 4.74 -26.42 4.96
N ILE A 219 5.03 -25.44 4.12
CA ILE A 219 4.41 -25.27 2.80
C ILE A 219 4.48 -26.56 2.00
N PRO A 220 3.35 -27.07 1.43
CA PRO A 220 3.36 -28.22 0.56
C PRO A 220 4.14 -27.92 -0.73
N LEU A 221 5.06 -28.80 -1.13
CA LEU A 221 5.86 -28.63 -2.34
C LEU A 221 5.02 -28.70 -3.62
N ASP A 222 3.87 -29.32 -3.57
CA ASP A 222 2.89 -29.43 -4.65
C ASP A 222 1.84 -28.32 -4.66
N SER A 223 1.94 -27.34 -3.73
CA SER A 223 1.01 -26.19 -3.69
C SER A 223 1.10 -25.32 -4.96
N GLN A 224 0.00 -24.65 -5.30
CA GLN A 224 -0.06 -23.74 -6.44
C GLN A 224 0.99 -22.61 -6.34
N ILE A 225 1.29 -22.14 -5.13
CA ILE A 225 2.31 -21.12 -4.87
C ILE A 225 3.67 -21.61 -5.32
N VAL A 226 4.08 -22.82 -4.94
CA VAL A 226 5.38 -23.41 -5.32
C VAL A 226 5.43 -23.66 -6.82
N LYS A 227 4.41 -24.32 -7.39
CA LYS A 227 4.33 -24.60 -8.83
C LYS A 227 4.40 -23.37 -9.72
N SER A 228 3.92 -22.23 -9.23
CA SER A 228 3.86 -20.96 -9.99
C SER A 228 4.95 -19.96 -9.62
N ALA A 229 5.94 -20.33 -8.79
CA ALA A 229 6.95 -19.41 -8.26
C ALA A 229 7.79 -18.74 -9.36
N LYS A 230 8.11 -19.45 -10.44
CA LYS A 230 8.82 -18.90 -11.61
C LYS A 230 8.02 -17.88 -12.42
N LYS A 231 6.67 -17.88 -12.26
CA LYS A 231 5.77 -16.93 -12.97
C LYS A 231 5.38 -15.72 -12.11
N GLN A 232 5.34 -15.89 -10.77
CA GLN A 232 5.02 -14.82 -9.84
C GLN A 232 5.99 -14.86 -8.67
N GLN A 233 6.71 -13.75 -8.48
CA GLN A 233 7.70 -13.62 -7.41
C GLN A 233 7.10 -14.00 -6.06
N THR A 234 7.86 -14.83 -5.32
CA THR A 234 7.44 -15.39 -4.04
C THR A 234 8.59 -15.33 -3.04
N ILE A 235 8.28 -14.84 -1.84
CA ILE A 235 9.17 -14.79 -0.70
C ILE A 235 8.58 -15.66 0.39
N ILE A 236 9.35 -16.58 0.97
CA ILE A 236 8.97 -17.35 2.15
C ILE A 236 9.85 -16.91 3.31
N ALA A 237 9.23 -16.34 4.34
CA ALA A 237 9.88 -16.05 5.60
C ALA A 237 9.78 -17.26 6.52
N TYR A 238 10.91 -17.64 7.12
CA TYR A 238 10.99 -18.73 8.08
C TYR A 238 11.77 -18.33 9.34
N ALA A 239 11.66 -19.13 10.41
CA ALA A 239 12.37 -18.88 11.65
C ALA A 239 13.24 -20.07 12.07
N ASP A 240 12.75 -21.29 11.95
CA ASP A 240 13.44 -22.49 12.39
C ASP A 240 13.45 -23.54 11.27
N ILE A 241 14.66 -23.99 10.92
CA ILE A 241 14.88 -24.98 9.85
C ILE A 241 15.62 -26.23 10.36
N THR A 242 15.67 -26.44 11.66
CA THR A 242 16.50 -27.51 12.29
C THR A 242 16.40 -28.87 11.59
N TYR A 243 15.32 -29.12 10.82
CA TYR A 243 15.09 -30.36 10.07
C TYR A 243 14.62 -30.13 8.63
N ALA A 244 14.85 -28.97 8.05
CA ALA A 244 14.25 -28.57 6.79
C ALA A 244 15.23 -28.00 5.74
N GLU A 245 16.54 -28.23 5.88
CA GLU A 245 17.57 -27.72 4.97
C GLU A 245 17.38 -28.21 3.53
N GLU A 246 17.08 -29.49 3.35
CA GLU A 246 16.78 -30.06 2.02
C GLU A 246 15.57 -29.38 1.38
N LYS A 247 14.49 -29.19 2.15
CA LYS A 247 13.29 -28.51 1.67
C LYS A 247 13.56 -27.05 1.30
N LEU A 248 14.41 -26.37 2.06
CA LEU A 248 14.83 -25.00 1.76
C LEU A 248 15.47 -24.93 0.37
N LYS A 249 16.38 -25.85 0.07
CA LYS A 249 17.03 -25.95 -1.23
C LYS A 249 16.02 -26.23 -2.36
N ILE A 250 15.11 -27.17 -2.17
CA ILE A 250 14.03 -27.45 -3.15
C ILE A 250 13.20 -26.20 -3.45
N LEU A 251 12.84 -25.42 -2.43
CA LEU A 251 12.07 -24.18 -2.59
C LEU A 251 12.88 -23.13 -3.37
N GLN A 252 14.17 -22.98 -3.08
CA GLN A 252 15.06 -22.06 -3.80
C GLN A 252 15.23 -22.48 -5.28
N ASP A 253 15.41 -23.77 -5.55
CA ASP A 253 15.49 -24.32 -6.90
C ASP A 253 14.18 -24.13 -7.71
N ALA A 254 13.05 -24.08 -7.01
CA ALA A 254 11.76 -23.74 -7.59
C ALA A 254 11.60 -22.23 -7.92
N GLY A 255 12.60 -21.39 -7.58
CA GLY A 255 12.59 -19.94 -7.82
C GLY A 255 11.95 -19.13 -6.70
N ILE A 256 11.83 -19.70 -5.51
CA ILE A 256 11.31 -19.01 -4.33
C ILE A 256 12.47 -18.37 -3.56
N GLU A 257 12.33 -17.09 -3.28
CA GLU A 257 13.26 -16.43 -2.39
C GLU A 257 12.90 -16.75 -0.94
N THR A 258 13.90 -17.11 -0.14
CA THR A 258 13.70 -17.48 1.25
C THR A 258 14.48 -16.55 2.17
N VAL A 259 13.89 -16.19 3.31
CA VAL A 259 14.53 -15.30 4.30
C VAL A 259 14.33 -15.82 5.71
N CYS A 260 15.42 -15.93 6.47
CA CYS A 260 15.38 -16.23 7.88
C CYS A 260 15.07 -14.96 8.67
N CYS A 261 13.94 -14.96 9.39
CA CYS A 261 13.51 -13.89 10.27
C CYS A 261 13.27 -14.44 11.68
N LEU A 262 14.24 -15.13 12.25
CA LEU A 262 14.13 -15.74 13.58
C LEU A 262 13.90 -14.67 14.66
N GLY A 263 12.82 -14.79 15.41
CA GLY A 263 12.50 -14.04 16.62
C GLY A 263 12.87 -14.82 17.89
N ASP A 264 12.75 -14.16 19.03
CA ASP A 264 13.15 -14.73 20.35
C ASP A 264 12.28 -15.93 20.77
N ASP A 265 11.02 -15.97 20.30
CA ASP A 265 10.04 -17.04 20.56
C ASP A 265 10.06 -18.17 19.53
N LYS A 266 11.11 -18.27 18.71
CA LYS A 266 11.23 -19.19 17.57
C LYS A 266 10.13 -19.02 16.50
N ARG A 267 9.49 -17.86 16.47
CA ARG A 267 8.57 -17.43 15.42
C ARG A 267 9.24 -16.41 14.51
N ILE A 268 8.55 -16.04 13.44
CA ILE A 268 8.99 -14.98 12.53
C ILE A 268 8.90 -13.64 13.24
N ASP A 269 10.05 -12.95 13.34
CA ASP A 269 10.10 -11.54 13.69
C ASP A 269 9.60 -10.71 12.50
N LEU A 270 8.38 -10.21 12.62
CA LEU A 270 7.73 -9.44 11.56
C LEU A 270 8.43 -8.10 11.31
N ASN A 271 9.11 -7.51 12.30
CA ASN A 271 9.87 -6.26 12.11
C ASN A 271 11.13 -6.49 11.26
N LYS A 272 11.84 -7.61 11.46
CA LYS A 272 12.95 -8.03 10.60
C LYS A 272 12.45 -8.29 9.17
N LEU A 273 11.30 -8.94 9.03
CA LEU A 273 10.68 -9.19 7.73
C LEU A 273 10.32 -7.89 7.03
N MET A 274 9.69 -6.90 7.71
CA MET A 274 9.37 -5.61 7.11
C MET A 274 10.62 -4.85 6.64
N SER A 275 11.70 -4.91 7.42
CA SER A 275 12.97 -4.30 7.02
C SER A 275 13.57 -4.96 5.78
N PHE A 276 13.54 -6.29 5.70
CA PHE A 276 13.99 -7.03 4.52
C PHE A 276 13.17 -6.68 3.26
N ILE A 277 11.85 -6.67 3.38
CA ILE A 277 10.92 -6.35 2.27
C ILE A 277 11.08 -4.90 1.81
N GLY A 278 11.18 -3.97 2.76
CA GLY A 278 11.42 -2.55 2.44
C GLY A 278 12.73 -2.33 1.70
N ASN A 279 13.82 -3.01 2.08
CA ASN A 279 15.11 -2.95 1.38
C ASN A 279 15.05 -3.49 -0.06
N LYS A 280 14.05 -4.32 -0.39
CA LYS A 280 13.77 -4.78 -1.76
C LYS A 280 12.97 -3.77 -2.59
N GLY A 281 12.62 -2.63 -2.05
CA GLY A 281 11.83 -1.61 -2.74
C GLY A 281 10.33 -1.90 -2.74
N ILE A 282 9.84 -2.85 -1.94
CA ILE A 282 8.41 -3.12 -1.79
C ILE A 282 7.84 -2.13 -0.75
N ASP A 283 7.02 -1.19 -1.21
CA ASP A 283 6.53 -0.07 -0.41
C ASP A 283 5.24 -0.37 0.37
N SER A 284 4.51 -1.43 -0.02
CA SER A 284 3.19 -1.73 0.52
C SER A 284 2.88 -3.22 0.54
N ILE A 285 2.13 -3.65 1.56
CA ILE A 285 1.70 -5.03 1.77
C ILE A 285 0.21 -5.08 2.05
N LEU A 286 -0.51 -5.88 1.27
CA LEU A 286 -1.85 -6.34 1.60
C LEU A 286 -1.73 -7.60 2.49
N LEU A 287 -2.01 -7.46 3.77
CA LEU A 287 -2.06 -8.58 4.72
C LEU A 287 -3.44 -9.22 4.65
N GLU A 288 -3.52 -10.38 3.99
CA GLU A 288 -4.70 -11.26 3.95
C GLU A 288 -4.49 -12.48 4.85
N GLY A 289 -4.06 -12.25 6.09
CA GLY A 289 -3.73 -13.29 7.05
C GLY A 289 -4.95 -13.93 7.70
N GLY A 290 -4.76 -15.10 8.32
CA GLY A 290 -5.67 -15.64 9.31
C GLY A 290 -5.50 -14.94 10.66
N GLY A 291 -6.43 -15.18 11.59
CA GLY A 291 -6.50 -14.47 12.87
C GLY A 291 -5.21 -14.41 13.67
N THR A 292 -4.43 -15.49 13.68
CA THR A 292 -3.14 -15.54 14.38
C THR A 292 -2.09 -14.60 13.79
N LEU A 293 -1.97 -14.54 12.45
CA LEU A 293 -1.02 -13.63 11.80
C LEU A 293 -1.45 -12.18 11.97
N ASN A 294 -2.75 -11.91 11.92
CA ASN A 294 -3.30 -10.57 12.13
C ASN A 294 -3.02 -10.07 13.56
N ASP A 295 -3.21 -10.91 14.59
CA ASP A 295 -2.86 -10.57 15.98
C ASP A 295 -1.35 -10.28 16.12
N ASN A 296 -0.51 -11.17 15.59
CA ASN A 296 0.95 -10.97 15.64
C ASN A 296 1.38 -9.68 14.92
N ALA A 297 0.77 -9.34 13.79
CA ALA A 297 1.06 -8.12 13.03
C ALA A 297 0.66 -6.84 13.80
N LEU A 298 -0.50 -6.86 14.48
CA LEU A 298 -0.93 -5.76 15.35
C LEU A 298 0.03 -5.59 16.53
N ARG A 299 0.39 -6.68 17.22
CA ARG A 299 1.32 -6.66 18.35
C ARG A 299 2.72 -6.22 17.97
N ALA A 300 3.19 -6.60 16.79
CA ALA A 300 4.47 -6.16 16.24
C ALA A 300 4.47 -4.68 15.82
N GLY A 301 3.30 -3.99 15.83
CA GLY A 301 3.14 -2.60 15.45
C GLY A 301 3.39 -2.33 13.96
N ILE A 302 3.27 -3.35 13.10
CA ILE A 302 3.54 -3.20 11.67
C ILE A 302 2.31 -2.79 10.85
N VAL A 303 1.10 -2.87 11.41
CA VAL A 303 -0.15 -2.56 10.70
C VAL A 303 -0.42 -1.06 10.74
N ASN A 304 -0.56 -0.45 9.57
CA ASN A 304 -0.86 0.98 9.41
C ASN A 304 -2.36 1.25 9.23
N GLU A 305 -3.04 0.36 8.48
CA GLU A 305 -4.46 0.50 8.14
C GLU A 305 -5.17 -0.84 8.24
N VAL A 306 -6.43 -0.82 8.66
CA VAL A 306 -7.34 -1.96 8.64
C VAL A 306 -8.44 -1.70 7.63
N GLN A 307 -8.71 -2.68 6.75
CA GLN A 307 -9.84 -2.66 5.83
C GLN A 307 -10.74 -3.88 6.09
N ALA A 308 -11.85 -3.64 6.77
CA ALA A 308 -12.84 -4.66 7.11
C ALA A 308 -13.98 -4.66 6.07
N PHE A 309 -14.27 -5.83 5.49
CA PHE A 309 -15.44 -6.06 4.66
C PHE A 309 -16.44 -6.87 5.48
N ILE A 310 -17.63 -6.31 5.72
CA ILE A 310 -18.65 -6.86 6.60
C ILE A 310 -19.84 -7.29 5.73
N ALA A 311 -20.09 -8.60 5.71
CA ALA A 311 -21.23 -9.15 4.99
C ALA A 311 -22.50 -9.13 5.86
N PRO A 312 -23.71 -8.94 5.28
CA PRO A 312 -24.99 -8.99 5.99
C PRO A 312 -25.40 -10.44 6.30
N LYS A 313 -24.52 -11.17 6.99
CA LYS A 313 -24.67 -12.58 7.35
C LYS A 313 -24.31 -12.79 8.82
N ILE A 314 -24.87 -13.84 9.42
CA ILE A 314 -24.54 -14.30 10.77
C ILE A 314 -24.20 -15.80 10.68
N PHE A 315 -23.02 -16.18 11.16
CA PHE A 315 -22.60 -17.58 11.22
C PHE A 315 -22.80 -18.19 12.60
N GLY A 316 -22.62 -17.42 13.66
CA GLY A 316 -22.64 -17.91 15.04
C GLY A 316 -21.50 -18.88 15.35
N GLY A 317 -21.66 -19.66 16.43
CA GLY A 317 -20.69 -20.67 16.85
C GLY A 317 -19.55 -20.10 17.69
N ALA A 318 -19.43 -20.57 18.95
CA ALA A 318 -18.39 -20.11 19.88
C ALA A 318 -16.96 -20.40 19.39
N SER A 319 -16.75 -21.51 18.65
CA SER A 319 -15.45 -21.93 18.11
C SER A 319 -15.20 -21.44 16.68
N SER A 320 -16.11 -20.67 16.08
CA SER A 320 -15.91 -20.10 14.74
C SER A 320 -14.84 -19.04 14.77
N LYS A 321 -13.93 -19.08 13.78
CA LYS A 321 -12.76 -18.19 13.70
C LYS A 321 -13.15 -16.74 13.53
N SER A 322 -12.38 -15.85 14.19
CA SER A 322 -12.48 -14.39 14.07
C SER A 322 -11.33 -13.80 13.25
N PRO A 323 -11.47 -12.55 12.76
CA PRO A 323 -10.43 -11.89 11.98
C PRO A 323 -9.11 -11.70 12.73
N VAL A 324 -9.18 -11.52 14.05
CA VAL A 324 -8.03 -11.37 14.94
C VAL A 324 -8.20 -12.36 16.09
N GLU A 325 -7.25 -13.24 16.23
CA GLU A 325 -7.18 -14.27 17.27
C GLU A 325 -5.97 -14.01 18.18
N GLY A 326 -5.36 -15.04 18.76
CA GLY A 326 -4.18 -14.92 19.63
C GLY A 326 -4.57 -14.83 21.09
N ILE A 327 -3.77 -14.11 21.90
CA ILE A 327 -3.97 -14.06 23.36
C ILE A 327 -5.05 -13.04 23.80
N GLY A 328 -5.50 -12.17 22.89
CA GLY A 328 -6.47 -11.12 23.21
C GLY A 328 -5.90 -9.99 24.09
N VAL A 329 -6.78 -9.18 24.65
CA VAL A 329 -6.49 -8.14 25.64
C VAL A 329 -7.25 -8.43 26.93
N GLU A 330 -6.68 -8.08 28.07
CA GLU A 330 -7.29 -8.38 29.37
C GLU A 330 -8.43 -7.40 29.70
N VAL A 331 -8.25 -6.14 29.37
CA VAL A 331 -9.24 -5.08 29.65
C VAL A 331 -9.47 -4.21 28.41
N PRO A 332 -10.65 -3.61 28.24
CA PRO A 332 -10.98 -2.82 27.03
C PRO A 332 -10.01 -1.67 26.75
N ARG A 333 -9.41 -1.05 27.76
CA ARG A 333 -8.45 0.05 27.59
C ARG A 333 -7.16 -0.37 26.86
N ASP A 334 -6.83 -1.67 26.86
CA ASP A 334 -5.62 -2.22 26.23
C ASP A 334 -5.85 -2.58 24.75
N ALA A 335 -7.06 -2.34 24.24
CA ALA A 335 -7.40 -2.62 22.86
C ALA A 335 -6.57 -1.76 21.89
N PHE A 336 -6.27 -2.33 20.70
CA PHE A 336 -5.72 -1.56 19.59
C PHE A 336 -6.73 -0.50 19.15
N LYS A 337 -6.36 0.78 19.26
CA LYS A 337 -7.24 1.88 18.89
C LYS A 337 -7.21 2.16 17.40
N LEU A 338 -8.37 2.44 16.86
CA LEU A 338 -8.57 2.67 15.44
C LEU A 338 -9.30 3.99 15.22
N ARG A 339 -8.85 4.78 14.24
CA ARG A 339 -9.56 6.00 13.79
C ARG A 339 -10.22 5.74 12.44
N CYS A 340 -11.51 5.90 12.35
CA CYS A 340 -12.26 5.72 11.10
C CYS A 340 -11.78 6.73 10.05
N LEU A 341 -11.48 6.21 8.86
CA LEU A 341 -11.12 6.98 7.67
C LEU A 341 -12.28 7.09 6.70
N GLU A 342 -13.02 5.97 6.52
CA GLU A 342 -14.06 5.88 5.50
C GLU A 342 -15.01 4.72 5.82
N VAL A 343 -16.29 4.89 5.51
CA VAL A 343 -17.31 3.84 5.46
C VAL A 343 -17.94 3.87 4.07
N GLN A 344 -17.94 2.75 3.38
CA GLN A 344 -18.46 2.63 2.01
C GLN A 344 -19.33 1.39 1.89
N GLN A 345 -20.48 1.50 1.24
CA GLN A 345 -21.27 0.35 0.80
C GLN A 345 -20.74 -0.18 -0.53
N ILE A 346 -20.54 -1.49 -0.64
CA ILE A 346 -20.06 -2.18 -1.84
C ILE A 346 -21.04 -3.34 -2.11
N GLY A 347 -21.97 -3.13 -3.02
CA GLY A 347 -23.10 -4.05 -3.19
C GLY A 347 -23.91 -4.18 -1.90
N GLU A 348 -24.07 -5.40 -1.39
CA GLU A 348 -24.71 -5.66 -0.10
C GLU A 348 -23.77 -5.55 1.11
N ASP A 349 -22.44 -5.53 0.88
CA ASP A 349 -21.43 -5.52 1.93
C ASP A 349 -21.07 -4.08 2.35
N ILE A 350 -20.51 -3.93 3.55
CA ILE A 350 -19.94 -2.67 4.04
C ILE A 350 -18.43 -2.80 4.13
N LYS A 351 -17.71 -1.89 3.49
CA LYS A 351 -16.25 -1.72 3.66
C LYS A 351 -15.98 -0.58 4.63
N ILE A 352 -15.21 -0.86 5.65
CA ILE A 352 -14.76 0.17 6.60
C ILE A 352 -13.23 0.23 6.57
N ARG A 353 -12.70 1.45 6.49
CA ARG A 353 -11.27 1.72 6.56
C ARG A 353 -10.94 2.43 7.85
N TYR A 354 -9.93 1.93 8.56
CA TYR A 354 -9.44 2.50 9.80
C TYR A 354 -7.92 2.69 9.77
N LYS A 355 -7.43 3.83 10.23
CA LYS A 355 -6.02 4.00 10.60
C LYS A 355 -5.79 3.36 11.97
N VAL A 356 -4.71 2.59 12.12
CA VAL A 356 -4.25 2.10 13.42
C VAL A 356 -3.53 3.25 14.13
N CYS A 357 -3.99 3.59 15.35
CA CYS A 357 -3.36 4.62 16.17
C CYS A 357 -2.14 4.02 16.89
N MET A 358 -0.96 4.57 16.66
CA MET A 358 0.25 4.17 17.40
C MET A 358 0.22 4.79 18.80
N LYS A 359 0.80 4.11 19.79
CA LYS A 359 0.78 4.58 21.20
C LYS A 359 1.33 6.00 21.41
N GLU A 360 2.25 6.44 20.57
CA GLU A 360 2.81 7.80 20.59
C GLU A 360 1.81 8.88 20.12
N GLU A 361 0.89 8.55 19.20
CA GLU A 361 -0.17 9.45 18.73
C GLU A 361 -1.30 9.63 19.78
N GLU A 362 -1.45 8.68 20.71
CA GLU A 362 -2.48 8.73 21.75
C GLU A 362 -2.25 9.84 22.80
N GLN A 363 -0.99 10.16 23.10
CA GLN A 363 -0.64 11.23 24.04
C GLN A 363 -0.99 12.62 23.51
N CYS A 364 -0.96 12.84 22.19
CA CYS A 364 -1.39 14.11 21.58
C CYS A 364 -2.91 14.31 21.55
N LEU A 365 -3.68 13.21 21.51
CA LEU A 365 -5.17 13.30 21.47
C LEU A 365 -5.81 13.43 22.86
N GLN A 366 -5.08 13.14 23.94
CA GLN A 366 -5.56 13.31 25.33
C GLN A 366 -5.28 14.71 25.89
N GLY A 367 -4.56 15.55 25.16
CA GLY A 367 -4.24 16.95 25.53
C GLY A 367 -5.11 18.01 24.83
N LEU A 368 -6.12 17.60 24.10
CA LEU A 368 -7.18 18.43 23.52
C LEU A 368 -8.52 18.12 24.19
#